data_5cdf01b0d5c2194274331a0176244b87
#
_entry.id   5cdf01b0d5c2194274331a0176244b87
#
_cell.length_a   1.000
_cell.length_b   1.000
_cell.length_c   1.000
_cell.angle_alpha   90.00
_cell.angle_beta   90.00
_cell.angle_gamma   90.00
#
_symmetry.space_group_name_H-M   'P 1'
#
loop_
_entity.id
_entity.type
_entity.pdbx_description
1 polymer ?
#
loop_
_entity_poly.entity_id
_entity_poly.type
_entity_poly.pdbx_seq_one_letter_code
_entity_poly.pdbx_strand_id
1 'polypeptide(L)'
;MEYLYCGGRFDFDYRDADFEEKAVRDYRAILLNDVNKLLSNSDTVILSGHLAYIGPYYFETDGMLDRDIVEVEKRQIERCTIAVFLLDNSPCPGTIAEMVYAAELQKRVRIFYVRNENETESALRSPFWYPMILCSEINRSGTEIIACDSYAEAHKGILKWLKGYK
;
A
#
# COMPACT_ATOMS: atom_id res chain seq x y z
N MET A 1 14.14 -3.30 14.24
CA MET A 1 13.87 -2.99 12.81
C MET A 1 12.40 -3.23 12.56
N GLU A 2 11.68 -2.21 12.11
CA GLU A 2 10.31 -2.33 11.65
C GLU A 2 10.29 -2.66 10.15
N TYR A 3 9.35 -3.47 9.72
CA TYR A 3 9.21 -3.88 8.32
C TYR A 3 7.92 -3.32 7.75
N LEU A 4 8.04 -2.56 6.66
CA LEU A 4 6.96 -1.82 6.02
C LEU A 4 6.50 -2.52 4.75
N TYR A 5 5.20 -2.76 4.67
CA TYR A 5 4.47 -3.13 3.44
C TYR A 5 3.60 -1.94 2.99
N CYS A 6 3.60 -1.64 1.69
CA CYS A 6 2.85 -0.51 1.13
C CYS A 6 1.90 -0.95 0.02
N GLY A 7 0.72 -1.41 0.38
CA GLY A 7 -0.31 -1.79 -0.58
C GLY A 7 -0.95 -0.60 -1.28
N GLY A 8 -1.52 -0.87 -2.43
CA GLY A 8 -2.19 0.11 -3.27
C GLY A 8 -2.05 -0.26 -4.74
N ARG A 9 -2.96 0.28 -5.57
CA ARG A 9 -2.91 0.03 -6.99
C ARG A 9 -1.58 0.51 -7.59
N PHE A 10 -1.03 -0.25 -8.51
CA PHE A 10 -0.03 0.23 -9.45
C PHE A 10 -0.76 0.86 -10.66
N ASP A 11 -0.46 2.11 -10.98
CA ASP A 11 -1.06 2.82 -12.11
C ASP A 11 -0.31 2.60 -13.42
N PHE A 12 0.58 1.62 -13.47
CA PHE A 12 1.43 1.34 -14.61
C PHE A 12 1.66 -0.16 -14.79
N ASP A 13 1.91 -0.54 -16.04
CA ASP A 13 2.33 -1.86 -16.47
C ASP A 13 3.64 -1.68 -17.26
N TYR A 14 4.60 -2.59 -17.12
CA TYR A 14 5.88 -2.54 -17.87
C TYR A 14 5.69 -2.53 -19.38
N ARG A 15 4.50 -2.89 -19.87
CA ARG A 15 4.12 -2.84 -21.28
C ARG A 15 3.58 -1.48 -21.74
N ASP A 16 3.31 -0.58 -20.81
CA ASP A 16 2.83 0.76 -21.14
C ASP A 16 3.93 1.56 -21.81
N ALA A 17 3.57 2.34 -22.84
CA ALA A 17 4.52 3.20 -23.54
C ALA A 17 5.12 4.30 -22.65
N ASP A 18 4.42 4.66 -21.56
CA ASP A 18 4.78 5.69 -20.57
C ASP A 18 5.09 5.10 -19.20
N PHE A 19 5.44 3.82 -19.15
CA PHE A 19 5.72 3.06 -17.93
C PHE A 19 6.67 3.76 -16.97
N GLU A 20 7.84 4.21 -17.45
CA GLU A 20 8.84 4.86 -16.60
C GLU A 20 8.31 6.16 -15.99
N GLU A 21 7.57 6.96 -16.77
CA GLU A 21 6.98 8.21 -16.30
C GLU A 21 5.92 7.98 -15.22
N LYS A 22 5.09 6.96 -15.39
CA LYS A 22 4.07 6.57 -14.39
C LYS A 22 4.72 5.99 -13.13
N ALA A 23 5.69 5.11 -13.28
CA ALA A 23 6.38 4.46 -12.15
C ALA A 23 7.09 5.46 -11.25
N VAL A 24 7.71 6.50 -11.78
CA VAL A 24 8.40 7.56 -11.01
C VAL A 24 7.40 8.35 -10.13
N ARG A 25 6.15 8.45 -10.54
CA ARG A 25 5.09 9.16 -9.78
C ARG A 25 4.48 8.32 -8.66
N ASP A 26 4.74 7.02 -8.62
CA ASP A 26 4.25 6.16 -7.54
C ASP A 26 4.86 6.58 -6.20
N TYR A 27 4.01 6.70 -5.16
CA TYR A 27 4.49 7.11 -3.84
C TYR A 27 5.55 6.16 -3.26
N ARG A 28 5.52 4.90 -3.67
CA ARG A 28 6.51 3.90 -3.25
C ARG A 28 7.87 4.17 -3.89
N ALA A 29 7.92 4.59 -5.16
CA ALA A 29 9.15 5.01 -5.82
C ALA A 29 9.74 6.26 -5.16
N ILE A 30 8.89 7.22 -4.79
CA ILE A 30 9.29 8.43 -4.05
C ILE A 30 9.83 8.05 -2.66
N LEU A 31 9.17 7.13 -1.97
CA LEU A 31 9.60 6.62 -0.66
C LEU A 31 10.97 5.95 -0.74
N LEU A 32 11.19 5.13 -1.75
CA LEU A 32 12.44 4.41 -1.98
C LEU A 32 13.55 5.32 -2.52
N ASN A 33 13.19 6.53 -2.97
CA ASN A 33 14.06 7.50 -3.64
C ASN A 33 14.80 6.92 -4.86
N ASP A 34 14.21 5.92 -5.48
CA ASP A 34 14.74 5.24 -6.66
C ASP A 34 13.67 4.29 -7.23
N VAL A 35 13.18 4.58 -8.43
CA VAL A 35 12.20 3.74 -9.09
C VAL A 35 12.72 2.32 -9.36
N ASN A 36 14.02 2.20 -9.65
CA ASN A 36 14.62 0.88 -9.91
C ASN A 36 14.55 -0.06 -8.70
N LYS A 37 14.53 0.48 -7.49
CA LYS A 37 14.32 -0.33 -6.28
C LYS A 37 12.91 -0.88 -6.19
N LEU A 38 11.92 -0.16 -6.69
CA LEU A 38 10.53 -0.65 -6.78
C LEU A 38 10.41 -1.73 -7.85
N LEU A 39 11.16 -1.61 -8.94
CA LEU A 39 11.15 -2.53 -10.08
C LEU A 39 12.11 -3.72 -9.89
N SER A 40 12.90 -3.73 -8.85
CA SER A 40 13.81 -4.82 -8.53
C SER A 40 13.14 -5.81 -7.58
N ASN A 41 13.40 -7.09 -7.77
CA ASN A 41 13.01 -8.16 -6.83
C ASN A 41 13.85 -8.11 -5.54
N SER A 42 14.10 -6.92 -4.99
CA SER A 42 14.87 -6.77 -3.77
C SER A 42 14.04 -7.20 -2.57
N ASP A 43 14.53 -8.13 -1.78
CA ASP A 43 13.80 -8.65 -0.62
C ASP A 43 13.60 -7.60 0.48
N THR A 44 14.44 -6.58 0.53
CA THR A 44 14.39 -5.58 1.61
C THR A 44 15.19 -4.34 1.24
N VAL A 45 14.59 -3.15 1.35
CA VAL A 45 15.26 -1.86 1.19
C VAL A 45 15.26 -1.10 2.52
N ILE A 46 16.43 -0.82 3.05
CA ILE A 46 16.57 -0.03 4.27
C ILE A 46 16.21 1.44 3.98
N LEU A 47 15.20 1.94 4.68
CA LEU A 47 14.75 3.34 4.57
C LEU A 47 15.39 4.22 5.65
N SER A 48 15.61 3.65 6.85
CA SER A 48 16.27 4.33 7.97
C SER A 48 16.86 3.28 8.92
N GLY A 49 17.54 3.72 9.97
CA GLY A 49 18.10 2.83 10.99
C GLY A 49 17.06 1.91 11.69
N HIS A 50 15.77 2.24 11.57
CA HIS A 50 14.69 1.53 12.26
C HIS A 50 13.59 1.01 11.33
N LEU A 51 13.58 1.39 10.05
CA LEU A 51 12.52 1.07 9.10
C LEU A 51 13.10 0.50 7.81
N ALA A 52 12.56 -0.63 7.37
CA ALA A 52 12.90 -1.27 6.11
C ALA A 52 11.63 -1.55 5.29
N TYR A 53 11.66 -1.23 4.01
CA TYR A 53 10.61 -1.57 3.05
C TYR A 53 10.78 -3.00 2.58
N ILE A 54 9.70 -3.78 2.56
CA ILE A 54 9.73 -5.18 2.15
C ILE A 54 8.70 -5.56 1.08
N GLY A 55 7.98 -4.59 0.54
CA GLY A 55 7.04 -4.82 -0.56
C GLY A 55 5.78 -3.98 -0.52
N PRO A 56 4.89 -4.14 -1.52
CA PRO A 56 5.14 -4.97 -2.70
C PRO A 56 6.18 -4.34 -3.63
N TYR A 57 6.79 -5.18 -4.44
CA TYR A 57 7.66 -4.77 -5.52
C TYR A 57 6.96 -5.03 -6.85
N TYR A 58 7.17 -4.16 -7.82
CA TYR A 58 6.80 -4.43 -9.18
C TYR A 58 7.79 -5.44 -9.77
N PHE A 59 7.32 -6.54 -10.28
CA PHE A 59 8.14 -7.56 -10.94
C PHE A 59 7.41 -8.08 -12.18
N GLU A 60 8.22 -8.53 -13.14
CA GLU A 60 7.71 -9.16 -14.34
C GLU A 60 7.05 -10.49 -13.97
N THR A 61 5.78 -10.62 -14.31
CA THR A 61 4.97 -11.80 -13.98
C THR A 61 4.88 -12.83 -15.10
N ASP A 62 5.56 -12.59 -16.22
CA ASP A 62 5.55 -13.49 -17.37
C ASP A 62 6.08 -14.87 -16.97
N GLY A 63 5.23 -15.86 -17.16
CA GLY A 63 5.53 -17.25 -16.77
C GLY A 63 5.28 -17.60 -15.30
N MET A 64 4.89 -16.65 -14.45
CA MET A 64 4.43 -16.95 -13.10
C MET A 64 2.97 -17.37 -13.10
N LEU A 65 2.61 -18.25 -12.20
CA LEU A 65 1.21 -18.57 -11.93
C LEU A 65 0.65 -17.52 -10.94
N ASP A 66 -0.62 -17.15 -11.09
CA ASP A 66 -1.29 -16.19 -10.20
C ASP A 66 -1.12 -16.53 -8.72
N ARG A 67 -1.14 -17.82 -8.37
CA ARG A 67 -0.89 -18.30 -7.00
C ARG A 67 0.49 -17.96 -6.48
N ASP A 68 1.50 -17.93 -7.35
CA ASP A 68 2.89 -17.67 -6.94
C ASP A 68 3.06 -16.17 -6.63
N ILE A 69 2.37 -15.31 -7.38
CA ILE A 69 2.30 -13.86 -7.11
C ILE A 69 1.66 -13.62 -5.74
N VAL A 70 0.49 -14.22 -5.51
CA VAL A 70 -0.23 -14.11 -4.23
C VAL A 70 0.62 -14.62 -3.06
N GLU A 71 1.36 -15.71 -3.22
CA GLU A 71 2.23 -16.25 -2.18
C GLU A 71 3.42 -15.32 -1.86
N VAL A 72 3.97 -14.62 -2.84
CA VAL A 72 5.02 -13.61 -2.60
C VAL A 72 4.47 -12.47 -1.75
N GLU A 73 3.33 -11.89 -2.13
CA GLU A 73 2.70 -10.79 -1.40
C GLU A 73 2.28 -11.19 0.02
N LYS A 74 1.69 -12.38 0.18
CA LYS A 74 1.35 -12.92 1.50
C LYS A 74 2.57 -13.01 2.42
N ARG A 75 3.69 -13.56 1.95
CA ARG A 75 4.93 -13.66 2.74
C ARG A 75 5.47 -12.28 3.14
N GLN A 76 5.34 -11.28 2.27
CA GLN A 76 5.72 -9.91 2.59
C GLN A 76 4.84 -9.36 3.71
N ILE A 77 3.51 -9.55 3.64
CA ILE A 77 2.57 -9.12 4.67
C ILE A 77 2.81 -9.88 5.98
N GLU A 78 3.06 -11.18 5.93
CA GLU A 78 3.39 -11.98 7.13
C GLU A 78 4.64 -11.45 7.84
N ARG A 79 5.65 -11.03 7.10
CA ARG A 79 6.91 -10.47 7.63
C ARG A 79 6.79 -9.03 8.09
N CYS A 80 5.84 -8.26 7.56
CA CYS A 80 5.72 -6.84 7.92
C CYS A 80 5.29 -6.66 9.38
N THR A 81 5.63 -5.52 9.96
CA THR A 81 5.14 -5.05 11.26
C THR A 81 4.17 -3.89 11.08
N ILE A 82 4.30 -3.19 9.97
CA ILE A 82 3.49 -2.05 9.57
C ILE A 82 3.03 -2.26 8.14
N ALA A 83 1.73 -2.09 7.89
CA ALA A 83 1.16 -2.09 6.55
C ALA A 83 0.45 -0.75 6.28
N VAL A 84 0.79 -0.12 5.19
CA VAL A 84 0.15 1.11 4.70
C VAL A 84 -0.61 0.78 3.43
N PHE A 85 -1.85 1.19 3.36
CA PHE A 85 -2.70 1.00 2.18
C PHE A 85 -3.20 2.33 1.66
N LEU A 86 -3.10 2.55 0.37
CA LEU A 86 -3.68 3.68 -0.33
C LEU A 86 -4.84 3.18 -1.18
N LEU A 87 -6.04 3.63 -0.83
CA LEU A 87 -7.27 3.37 -1.57
C LEU A 87 -7.70 4.66 -2.27
N ASP A 88 -7.75 4.62 -3.56
CA ASP A 88 -8.52 5.55 -4.40
C ASP A 88 -9.83 4.86 -4.80
N ASN A 89 -10.77 5.53 -5.38
CA ASN A 89 -12.06 4.93 -5.75
C ASN A 89 -11.98 3.93 -6.92
N SER A 90 -10.79 3.52 -7.31
CA SER A 90 -10.58 2.54 -8.38
C SER A 90 -10.72 1.11 -7.86
N PRO A 91 -11.24 0.18 -8.65
CA PRO A 91 -11.30 -1.23 -8.26
C PRO A 91 -9.89 -1.77 -7.96
N CYS A 92 -9.67 -2.21 -6.73
CA CYS A 92 -8.40 -2.77 -6.28
C CYS A 92 -8.62 -4.01 -5.39
N PRO A 93 -9.21 -5.10 -5.92
CA PRO A 93 -9.57 -6.27 -5.12
C PRO A 93 -8.37 -6.93 -4.44
N GLY A 94 -7.19 -6.93 -5.07
CA GLY A 94 -5.94 -7.41 -4.47
C GLY A 94 -5.57 -6.61 -3.23
N THR A 95 -5.51 -5.29 -3.35
CA THR A 95 -5.22 -4.40 -2.22
C THR A 95 -6.21 -4.56 -1.06
N ILE A 96 -7.50 -4.77 -1.37
CA ILE A 96 -8.52 -5.04 -0.35
C ILE A 96 -8.23 -6.35 0.39
N ALA A 97 -7.90 -7.41 -0.34
CA ALA A 97 -7.57 -8.71 0.26
C ALA A 97 -6.33 -8.63 1.15
N GLU A 98 -5.27 -7.96 0.69
CA GLU A 98 -4.03 -7.69 1.44
C GLU A 98 -4.29 -6.91 2.73
N MET A 99 -5.13 -5.87 2.63
CA MET A 99 -5.49 -5.02 3.75
C MET A 99 -6.21 -5.81 4.86
N VAL A 100 -7.20 -6.62 4.50
CA VAL A 100 -7.92 -7.49 5.44
C VAL A 100 -6.98 -8.53 6.04
N TYR A 101 -6.14 -9.15 5.21
CA TYR A 101 -5.16 -10.12 5.67
C TYR A 101 -4.16 -9.53 6.67
N ALA A 102 -3.66 -8.32 6.42
CA ALA A 102 -2.79 -7.62 7.36
C ALA A 102 -3.48 -7.33 8.70
N ALA A 103 -4.78 -6.97 8.68
CA ALA A 103 -5.57 -6.76 9.89
C ALA A 103 -5.79 -8.07 10.66
N GLU A 104 -6.09 -9.18 9.99
CA GLU A 104 -6.22 -10.51 10.61
C GLU A 104 -4.92 -10.95 11.31
N LEU A 105 -3.78 -10.65 10.72
CA LEU A 105 -2.47 -10.89 11.31
C LEU A 105 -2.08 -9.87 12.41
N GLN A 106 -3.01 -9.00 12.81
CA GLN A 106 -2.82 -7.98 13.86
C GLN A 106 -1.62 -7.05 13.61
N LYS A 107 -1.35 -6.74 12.33
CA LYS A 107 -0.31 -5.77 11.95
C LYS A 107 -0.76 -4.36 12.30
N ARG A 108 0.17 -3.42 12.45
CA ARG A 108 -0.19 -2.00 12.49
C ARG A 108 -0.59 -1.55 11.10
N VAL A 109 -1.89 -1.29 10.90
CA VAL A 109 -2.47 -0.96 9.59
C VAL A 109 -2.82 0.52 9.53
N ARG A 110 -2.38 1.20 8.46
CA ARG A 110 -2.77 2.56 8.11
C ARG A 110 -3.44 2.56 6.75
N ILE A 111 -4.67 3.00 6.71
CA ILE A 111 -5.46 3.07 5.48
C ILE A 111 -5.66 4.53 5.13
N PHE A 112 -5.01 4.99 4.07
CA PHE A 112 -5.24 6.29 3.48
C PHE A 112 -6.28 6.14 2.38
N TYR A 113 -7.41 6.80 2.55
CA TYR A 113 -8.53 6.70 1.63
C TYR A 113 -8.81 8.06 0.98
N VAL A 114 -8.80 8.10 -0.35
CA VAL A 114 -9.13 9.31 -1.12
C VAL A 114 -10.63 9.36 -1.35
N ARG A 115 -11.27 10.40 -0.82
CA ARG A 115 -12.72 10.64 -0.98
C ARG A 115 -13.05 11.01 -2.42
N ASN A 116 -14.25 10.64 -2.86
CA ASN A 116 -14.83 11.22 -4.06
C ASN A 116 -15.28 12.67 -3.80
N GLU A 117 -15.17 13.54 -4.80
CA GLU A 117 -15.61 14.94 -4.72
C GLU A 117 -17.09 15.11 -4.27
N ASN A 118 -17.91 14.07 -4.42
CA ASN A 118 -19.32 14.06 -4.03
C ASN A 118 -19.60 13.37 -2.69
N GLU A 119 -18.58 12.90 -1.99
CA GLU A 119 -18.72 12.23 -0.69
C GLU A 119 -18.66 13.27 0.45
N THR A 120 -19.83 13.59 1.00
CA THR A 120 -19.90 14.35 2.26
C THR A 120 -19.51 13.46 3.43
N GLU A 121 -18.50 13.84 4.17
CA GLU A 121 -18.04 13.42 5.53
C GLU A 121 -18.17 11.95 5.99
N SER A 122 -18.91 11.09 5.32
CA SER A 122 -19.14 9.72 5.76
C SER A 122 -18.39 8.71 4.90
N ALA A 123 -17.41 8.05 5.48
CA ALA A 123 -16.77 6.85 4.93
C ALA A 123 -17.80 5.76 4.52
N LEU A 124 -19.03 5.86 5.00
CA LEU A 124 -20.12 4.94 4.71
C LEU A 124 -20.63 4.96 3.25
N ARG A 125 -20.18 5.92 2.44
CA ARG A 125 -20.56 6.01 1.01
C ARG A 125 -19.48 5.53 0.05
N SER A 126 -18.29 5.25 0.55
CA SER A 126 -17.23 4.63 -0.25
C SER A 126 -17.57 3.18 -0.60
N PRO A 127 -17.27 2.70 -1.82
CA PRO A 127 -17.36 1.27 -2.13
C PRO A 127 -16.45 0.41 -1.23
N PHE A 128 -15.47 1.04 -0.56
CA PHE A 128 -14.51 0.37 0.32
C PHE A 128 -14.82 0.52 1.81
N TRP A 129 -15.93 1.18 2.18
CA TRP A 129 -16.26 1.40 3.60
C TRP A 129 -16.33 0.08 4.38
N TYR A 130 -16.96 -0.96 3.79
CA TYR A 130 -17.12 -2.24 4.45
C TYR A 130 -15.76 -2.90 4.77
N PRO A 131 -14.85 -3.11 3.82
CA PRO A 131 -13.54 -3.68 4.13
C PRO A 131 -12.70 -2.80 5.07
N MET A 132 -12.79 -1.48 5.00
CA MET A 132 -12.08 -0.59 5.93
C MET A 132 -12.61 -0.73 7.36
N ILE A 133 -13.91 -0.74 7.55
CA ILE A 133 -14.53 -0.95 8.87
C ILE A 133 -14.26 -2.37 9.38
N LEU A 134 -14.31 -3.37 8.49
CA LEU A 134 -13.97 -4.74 8.85
C LEU A 134 -12.53 -4.84 9.40
N CYS A 135 -11.55 -4.21 8.77
CA CYS A 135 -10.17 -4.15 9.28
C CYS A 135 -10.11 -3.51 10.67
N SER A 136 -10.85 -2.42 10.86
CA SER A 136 -10.93 -1.72 12.14
C SER A 136 -11.62 -2.57 13.23
N GLU A 137 -12.62 -3.38 12.89
CA GLU A 137 -13.26 -4.30 13.85
C GLU A 137 -12.39 -5.51 14.20
N ILE A 138 -11.67 -6.07 13.22
CA ILE A 138 -10.75 -7.19 13.44
C ILE A 138 -9.54 -6.76 14.27
N ASN A 139 -9.02 -5.58 14.03
CA ASN A 139 -7.78 -5.07 14.64
C ASN A 139 -7.95 -3.64 15.19
N ARG A 140 -8.80 -3.49 16.21
CA ARG A 140 -9.24 -2.20 16.76
C ARG A 140 -8.10 -1.30 17.22
N SER A 141 -7.07 -1.86 17.82
CA SER A 141 -5.95 -1.09 18.35
C SER A 141 -4.85 -0.84 17.32
N GLY A 142 -4.83 -1.60 16.24
CA GLY A 142 -3.77 -1.57 15.23
C GLY A 142 -4.16 -0.90 13.91
N THR A 143 -5.46 -0.66 13.67
CA THR A 143 -5.95 -0.08 12.41
C THR A 143 -6.34 1.38 12.59
N GLU A 144 -5.83 2.24 11.71
CA GLU A 144 -6.23 3.65 11.61
C GLU A 144 -6.63 3.97 10.16
N ILE A 145 -7.79 4.62 10.01
CA ILE A 145 -8.34 5.04 8.72
C ILE A 145 -8.21 6.56 8.62
N ILE A 146 -7.57 7.03 7.56
CA ILE A 146 -7.25 8.44 7.31
C ILE A 146 -7.89 8.84 5.99
N ALA A 147 -8.94 9.67 6.07
CA ALA A 147 -9.59 10.21 4.88
C ALA A 147 -8.79 11.39 4.34
N CYS A 148 -8.62 11.44 3.02
CA CYS A 148 -7.90 12.49 2.29
C CYS A 148 -8.79 13.05 1.19
N ASP A 149 -8.66 14.34 0.91
CA ASP A 149 -9.46 15.01 -0.13
C ASP A 149 -8.85 14.88 -1.52
N SER A 150 -7.61 14.39 -1.60
CA SER A 150 -6.93 14.14 -2.88
C SER A 150 -5.84 13.08 -2.76
N TYR A 151 -5.47 12.51 -3.90
CA TYR A 151 -4.35 11.58 -4.01
C TYR A 151 -3.02 12.24 -3.57
N ALA A 152 -2.82 13.51 -3.92
CA ALA A 152 -1.64 14.28 -3.50
C ALA A 152 -1.57 14.45 -1.97
N GLU A 153 -2.70 14.68 -1.33
CA GLU A 153 -2.78 14.75 0.14
C GLU A 153 -2.46 13.40 0.79
N ALA A 154 -3.03 12.32 0.26
CA ALA A 154 -2.76 10.96 0.75
C ALA A 154 -1.26 10.62 0.63
N HIS A 155 -0.65 10.86 -0.53
CA HIS A 155 0.80 10.69 -0.73
C HIS A 155 1.63 11.48 0.28
N LYS A 156 1.32 12.76 0.42
CA LYS A 156 2.02 13.65 1.39
C LYS A 156 1.83 13.16 2.82
N GLY A 157 0.63 12.70 3.16
CA GLY A 157 0.29 12.13 4.45
C GLY A 157 1.12 10.87 4.75
N ILE A 158 1.18 9.93 3.81
CA ILE A 158 1.98 8.71 3.92
C ILE A 158 3.45 9.05 4.14
N LEU A 159 4.02 9.88 3.27
CA LEU A 159 5.44 10.24 3.35
C LEU A 159 5.78 11.00 4.63
N LYS A 160 4.89 11.89 5.10
CA LYS A 160 5.06 12.61 6.36
C LYS A 160 5.03 11.66 7.55
N TRP A 161 4.08 10.74 7.56
CA TRP A 161 3.94 9.77 8.62
C TRP A 161 5.17 8.84 8.70
N LEU A 162 5.64 8.34 7.56
CA LEU A 162 6.83 7.48 7.50
C LEU A 162 8.11 8.20 7.90
N LYS A 163 8.25 9.50 7.61
CA LYS A 163 9.37 10.32 8.07
C LYS A 163 9.40 10.50 9.60
N GLY A 164 8.26 10.37 10.26
CA GLY A 164 8.16 10.41 11.73
C GLY A 164 8.70 9.14 12.42
N TYR A 165 8.95 8.07 11.66
CA TYR A 165 9.60 6.83 12.12
C TYR A 165 11.14 6.95 12.10
N LYS A 166 11.68 8.05 12.59
CA LYS A 166 13.13 8.23 12.72
C LYS A 166 13.64 7.66 14.05
#